data_0e6aaefc3396d9f2e0bf2c890ca2e4f9
#
_entry.id   0e6aaefc3396d9f2e0bf2c890ca2e4f9
#
_cell.length_a   1.000
_cell.length_b   1.000
_cell.length_c   1.000
_cell.angle_alpha   90.00
_cell.angle_beta   90.00
_cell.angle_gamma   90.00
#
_symmetry.space_group_name_H-M   'P 1'
#
loop_
_entity.id
_entity.type
_entity.pdbx_description
1 polymer ?
#
loop_
_entity_poly.entity_id
_entity_poly.type
_entity_poly.pdbx_seq_one_letter_code
_entity_poly.pdbx_strand_id
1 'polypeptide(L)'
;LNAQESVDPIGTDDRPEPADASQPATMTVSVAIPAYTMKRWDLLRKAVESARSQTVPVAGVVVCIDNNEELLRCAEAEWGDVEGVPVVVLANRHSGHLERVSAHQAAHGTTRRFGAGSARNTATESITTDVIAFMDDDAEAAPDWIEQLTRVYADPEVVAVGGAPLPRYETGRPEWFPTNFDWVFGCAYEGLPETVAPLRHLIGANMSVRRDAFEEVGGFIGSDFDDLNLCMRLAARFGEQSIYYTPHAIVRHYVPQERLTWRYFWRRCYFVNREKIRVFRQIGAAANLTAEVEFVLRALTRQTVTQLRRGAAGEPGALRALGAMVAGIGLAAAGNLRGKLDQLLARR
;
A
#
# COMPACT_ATOMS: atom_id res chain seq x y z
N LEU A 1 -86.04 -4.76 -31.10
CA LEU A 1 -85.49 -3.45 -31.42
C LEU A 1 -84.21 -3.28 -30.61
N ASN A 2 -83.09 -3.57 -31.24
CA ASN A 2 -81.75 -3.54 -30.69
C ASN A 2 -81.19 -2.14 -30.74
N ALA A 3 -80.68 -1.67 -29.61
CA ALA A 3 -79.71 -0.58 -29.55
C ALA A 3 -78.34 -1.18 -29.20
N GLN A 4 -77.40 -1.06 -30.13
CA GLN A 4 -75.99 -1.38 -29.93
C GLN A 4 -75.33 -0.15 -29.31
N GLU A 5 -74.81 -0.30 -28.07
CA GLU A 5 -73.89 0.63 -27.47
C GLU A 5 -72.47 0.30 -27.95
N SER A 6 -71.83 1.29 -28.56
CA SER A 6 -70.38 1.25 -28.91
C SER A 6 -69.52 1.55 -27.70
N VAL A 7 -68.63 0.62 -27.37
CA VAL A 7 -67.62 0.79 -26.34
C VAL A 7 -66.37 1.40 -26.97
N ASP A 8 -65.96 2.59 -26.53
CA ASP A 8 -64.69 3.22 -26.89
C ASP A 8 -63.52 2.46 -26.31
N PRO A 9 -62.36 2.37 -26.99
CA PRO A 9 -61.19 1.68 -26.50
C PRO A 9 -60.47 2.54 -25.46
N ILE A 10 -60.10 1.87 -24.36
CA ILE A 10 -59.35 2.34 -23.18
C ILE A 10 -58.05 2.97 -23.64
N GLY A 11 -57.79 4.18 -23.12
CA GLY A 11 -56.54 4.92 -23.32
C GLY A 11 -55.30 4.16 -22.81
N THR A 12 -54.26 4.20 -23.60
CA THR A 12 -52.92 3.70 -23.22
C THR A 12 -52.37 4.51 -22.07
N ASP A 13 -52.10 3.83 -20.96
CA ASP A 13 -51.46 4.37 -19.75
C ASP A 13 -49.97 4.68 -20.08
N ASP A 14 -49.72 5.92 -20.43
CA ASP A 14 -48.38 6.44 -20.76
C ASP A 14 -47.65 6.85 -19.48
N ARG A 15 -47.50 5.92 -18.55
CA ARG A 15 -46.61 6.09 -17.42
C ARG A 15 -45.19 5.72 -17.86
N PRO A 16 -44.20 6.61 -17.68
CA PRO A 16 -42.81 6.25 -17.94
C PRO A 16 -42.43 5.06 -17.03
N GLU A 17 -41.88 4.01 -17.64
CA GLU A 17 -41.27 2.89 -16.90
C GLU A 17 -40.32 3.44 -15.88
N PRO A 18 -40.31 2.92 -14.61
CA PRO A 18 -39.30 3.29 -13.64
C PRO A 18 -37.94 2.92 -14.20
N ALA A 19 -37.03 3.90 -14.25
CA ALA A 19 -35.64 3.68 -14.62
C ALA A 19 -35.10 2.49 -13.85
N ASP A 20 -34.51 1.55 -14.56
CA ASP A 20 -33.91 0.32 -14.01
C ASP A 20 -32.84 0.68 -12.96
N ALA A 21 -33.19 0.56 -11.67
CA ALA A 21 -32.40 0.91 -10.50
C ALA A 21 -31.55 -0.28 -10.04
N SER A 22 -30.96 -1.06 -10.95
CA SER A 22 -30.24 -2.28 -10.55
C SER A 22 -28.91 -2.56 -11.24
N GLN A 23 -28.15 -1.53 -11.64
CA GLN A 23 -26.69 -1.71 -11.74
C GLN A 23 -26.05 -1.00 -10.55
N PRO A 24 -25.29 -1.72 -9.68
CA PRO A 24 -24.52 -1.04 -8.67
C PRO A 24 -23.59 -0.05 -9.36
N ALA A 25 -23.63 1.21 -8.94
CA ALA A 25 -22.78 2.25 -9.50
C ALA A 25 -21.34 1.72 -9.53
N THR A 26 -20.74 1.65 -10.72
CA THR A 26 -19.40 1.14 -10.90
C THR A 26 -18.46 2.04 -10.11
N MET A 27 -17.83 1.50 -9.08
CA MET A 27 -16.90 2.23 -8.19
C MET A 27 -15.76 2.81 -9.01
N THR A 28 -15.55 4.12 -8.92
CA THR A 28 -14.50 4.82 -9.65
C THR A 28 -13.19 4.79 -8.87
N VAL A 29 -12.07 4.59 -9.57
CA VAL A 29 -10.74 4.49 -8.97
C VAL A 29 -9.76 5.40 -9.71
N SER A 30 -8.92 6.12 -8.97
CA SER A 30 -7.72 6.78 -9.48
C SER A 30 -6.47 6.23 -8.81
N VAL A 31 -5.35 6.26 -9.52
CA VAL A 31 -4.06 5.74 -9.02
C VAL A 31 -3.14 6.89 -8.67
N ALA A 32 -2.54 6.87 -7.48
CA ALA A 32 -1.54 7.84 -7.02
C ALA A 32 -0.16 7.17 -6.96
N ILE A 33 0.82 7.74 -7.68
CA ILE A 33 2.20 7.24 -7.77
C ILE A 33 3.16 8.34 -7.31
N PRO A 34 3.79 8.23 -6.12
CA PRO A 34 4.84 9.14 -5.70
C PRO A 34 6.17 8.78 -6.38
N ALA A 35 6.92 9.76 -6.87
CA ALA A 35 8.24 9.54 -7.45
C ALA A 35 9.22 10.65 -7.02
N TYR A 36 10.54 10.34 -6.96
CA TYR A 36 11.53 11.30 -6.45
C TYR A 36 12.88 11.27 -7.17
N THR A 37 13.16 10.31 -8.05
CA THR A 37 14.50 10.14 -8.63
C THR A 37 14.49 9.72 -10.09
N MET A 38 15.33 10.37 -10.89
CA MET A 38 15.58 9.99 -12.29
C MET A 38 16.14 8.58 -12.45
N LYS A 39 16.80 8.02 -11.43
CA LYS A 39 17.34 6.66 -11.47
C LYS A 39 16.29 5.58 -11.72
N ARG A 40 15.02 5.89 -11.46
CA ARG A 40 13.86 5.00 -11.63
C ARG A 40 12.97 5.42 -12.79
N TRP A 41 13.43 6.26 -13.70
CA TRP A 41 12.62 6.79 -14.78
C TRP A 41 11.92 5.68 -15.59
N ASP A 42 12.66 4.65 -16.02
CA ASP A 42 12.09 3.54 -16.79
C ASP A 42 11.12 2.67 -15.93
N LEU A 43 11.35 2.58 -14.64
CA LEU A 43 10.42 1.89 -13.72
C LEU A 43 9.14 2.70 -13.55
N LEU A 44 9.24 4.01 -13.36
CA LEU A 44 8.10 4.92 -13.27
C LEU A 44 7.23 4.88 -14.54
N ARG A 45 7.86 4.88 -15.73
CA ARG A 45 7.12 4.73 -17.00
C ARG A 45 6.32 3.42 -17.04
N LYS A 46 6.91 2.31 -16.63
CA LYS A 46 6.22 1.00 -16.54
C LYS A 46 5.11 1.01 -15.49
N ALA A 47 5.34 1.64 -14.34
CA ALA A 47 4.34 1.80 -13.29
C ALA A 47 3.11 2.54 -13.83
N VAL A 48 3.30 3.70 -14.45
CA VAL A 48 2.23 4.51 -15.04
C VAL A 48 1.49 3.75 -16.13
N GLU A 49 2.22 3.12 -17.07
CA GLU A 49 1.60 2.37 -18.16
C GLU A 49 0.81 1.16 -17.65
N SER A 50 1.31 0.43 -16.67
CA SER A 50 0.59 -0.68 -16.06
C SER A 50 -0.71 -0.23 -15.35
N ALA A 51 -0.70 0.95 -14.74
CA ALA A 51 -1.88 1.53 -14.09
C ALA A 51 -2.92 2.02 -15.14
N ARG A 52 -2.47 2.48 -16.30
CA ARG A 52 -3.35 2.91 -17.41
C ARG A 52 -3.97 1.75 -18.20
N SER A 53 -3.29 0.59 -18.21
CA SER A 53 -3.65 -0.58 -19.02
C SER A 53 -4.43 -1.63 -18.20
N GLN A 54 -5.32 -1.20 -17.30
CA GLN A 54 -6.11 -2.10 -16.47
C GLN A 54 -7.35 -2.64 -17.19
N THR A 55 -7.79 -3.88 -16.88
CA THR A 55 -9.03 -4.50 -17.39
C THR A 55 -10.26 -3.70 -16.99
N VAL A 56 -10.28 -3.16 -15.77
CA VAL A 56 -11.24 -2.16 -15.31
C VAL A 56 -10.55 -0.79 -15.39
N PRO A 57 -10.99 0.09 -16.30
CA PRO A 57 -10.32 1.38 -16.50
C PRO A 57 -10.32 2.22 -15.24
N VAL A 58 -9.16 2.82 -14.93
CA VAL A 58 -9.06 3.86 -13.91
C VAL A 58 -9.52 5.21 -14.47
N ALA A 59 -10.03 6.08 -13.62
CA ALA A 59 -10.43 7.44 -14.01
C ALA A 59 -9.20 8.33 -14.34
N GLY A 60 -8.04 8.02 -13.77
CA GLY A 60 -6.80 8.71 -14.04
C GLY A 60 -5.64 8.20 -13.17
N VAL A 61 -4.43 8.58 -13.56
CA VAL A 61 -3.19 8.33 -12.81
C VAL A 61 -2.60 9.68 -12.40
N VAL A 62 -2.28 9.85 -11.14
CA VAL A 62 -1.63 11.05 -10.61
C VAL A 62 -0.20 10.72 -10.20
N VAL A 63 0.77 11.29 -10.90
CA VAL A 63 2.20 11.16 -10.59
C VAL A 63 2.63 12.38 -9.80
N CYS A 64 3.04 12.20 -8.54
CA CYS A 64 3.51 13.30 -7.71
C CYS A 64 5.02 13.22 -7.50
N ILE A 65 5.73 14.24 -8.01
CA ILE A 65 7.19 14.32 -7.98
C ILE A 65 7.66 15.02 -6.71
N ASP A 66 8.45 14.32 -5.89
CA ASP A 66 9.00 14.85 -4.65
C ASP A 66 10.39 15.43 -4.86
N ASN A 67 10.50 16.76 -4.76
CA ASN A 67 11.75 17.53 -4.74
C ASN A 67 12.76 17.19 -5.86
N ASN A 68 12.29 17.06 -7.11
CA ASN A 68 13.13 16.77 -8.28
C ASN A 68 12.59 17.46 -9.54
N GLU A 69 13.13 18.66 -9.85
CA GLU A 69 12.68 19.45 -10.99
C GLU A 69 12.99 18.82 -12.36
N GLU A 70 14.08 18.06 -12.47
CA GLU A 70 14.42 17.35 -13.70
C GLU A 70 13.39 16.26 -13.99
N LEU A 71 13.08 15.44 -12.97
CA LEU A 71 12.07 14.40 -13.08
C LEU A 71 10.68 15.00 -13.37
N LEU A 72 10.33 16.13 -12.76
CA LEU A 72 9.06 16.83 -12.99
C LEU A 72 8.94 17.21 -14.47
N ARG A 73 9.94 17.90 -15.03
CA ARG A 73 9.94 18.31 -16.44
C ARG A 73 9.88 17.12 -17.40
N CYS A 74 10.62 16.05 -17.09
CA CYS A 74 10.56 14.83 -17.91
C CYS A 74 9.17 14.17 -17.86
N ALA A 75 8.54 14.13 -16.69
CA ALA A 75 7.22 13.56 -16.50
C ALA A 75 6.13 14.39 -17.20
N GLU A 76 6.20 15.73 -17.09
CA GLU A 76 5.29 16.65 -17.81
C GLU A 76 5.42 16.50 -19.32
N ALA A 77 6.64 16.36 -19.84
CA ALA A 77 6.87 16.15 -21.28
C ALA A 77 6.39 14.79 -21.78
N GLU A 78 6.52 13.73 -20.96
CA GLU A 78 6.11 12.37 -21.33
C GLU A 78 4.59 12.21 -21.31
N TRP A 79 3.89 12.82 -20.35
CA TRP A 79 2.48 12.55 -20.11
C TRP A 79 1.54 13.77 -20.28
N GLY A 80 2.04 14.95 -20.68
CA GLY A 80 1.23 16.16 -20.80
C GLY A 80 0.09 16.07 -21.81
N ASP A 81 0.25 15.27 -22.88
CA ASP A 81 -0.72 15.12 -23.97
C ASP A 81 -0.97 13.63 -24.32
N VAL A 82 -1.15 12.76 -23.31
CA VAL A 82 -1.40 11.34 -23.56
C VAL A 82 -2.87 11.08 -23.88
N GLU A 83 -3.13 10.23 -24.90
CA GLU A 83 -4.46 9.77 -25.22
C GLU A 83 -4.94 8.67 -24.24
N GLY A 84 -6.26 8.52 -24.08
CA GLY A 84 -6.89 7.50 -23.23
C GLY A 84 -6.96 7.90 -21.77
N VAL A 85 -6.52 7.02 -20.84
CA VAL A 85 -6.55 7.30 -19.41
C VAL A 85 -5.59 8.47 -19.09
N PRO A 86 -6.11 9.57 -18.51
CA PRO A 86 -5.32 10.77 -18.27
C PRO A 86 -4.24 10.56 -17.21
N VAL A 87 -3.11 11.23 -17.39
CA VAL A 87 -2.04 11.29 -16.39
C VAL A 87 -1.86 12.75 -15.95
N VAL A 88 -2.00 12.98 -14.65
CA VAL A 88 -1.76 14.30 -14.04
C VAL A 88 -0.41 14.26 -13.35
N VAL A 89 0.49 15.18 -13.72
CA VAL A 89 1.81 15.30 -13.10
C VAL A 89 1.81 16.49 -12.15
N LEU A 90 2.22 16.28 -10.91
CA LEU A 90 2.25 17.32 -9.87
C LEU A 90 3.61 17.38 -9.19
N ALA A 91 4.04 18.59 -8.84
CA ALA A 91 5.11 18.78 -7.87
C ALA A 91 4.56 18.60 -6.44
N ASN A 92 5.30 17.91 -5.57
CA ASN A 92 4.93 17.79 -4.15
C ASN A 92 4.92 19.19 -3.50
N ARG A 93 3.75 19.66 -3.06
CA ARG A 93 3.58 21.00 -2.48
C ARG A 93 4.25 21.19 -1.13
N HIS A 94 4.48 20.10 -0.41
CA HIS A 94 5.09 20.14 0.92
C HIS A 94 6.61 20.19 0.88
N SER A 95 7.23 20.10 -0.31
CA SER A 95 8.68 20.13 -0.49
C SER A 95 9.35 21.48 -0.14
N GLY A 96 8.62 22.59 -0.18
CA GLY A 96 9.13 23.94 0.10
C GLY A 96 8.99 24.44 1.54
N HIS A 97 8.39 23.69 2.46
CA HIS A 97 8.04 24.18 3.82
C HIS A 97 9.04 23.80 4.92
N LEU A 98 10.30 23.54 4.58
CA LEU A 98 11.37 23.27 5.59
C LEU A 98 11.65 24.44 6.54
N GLU A 99 11.27 25.66 6.21
CA GLU A 99 11.66 26.85 6.96
C GLU A 99 10.91 27.08 8.28
N ARG A 100 9.85 26.34 8.59
CA ARG A 100 9.05 26.54 9.81
C ARG A 100 8.80 25.30 10.66
N VAL A 101 9.74 24.39 10.72
CA VAL A 101 9.67 23.36 11.77
C VAL A 101 10.12 24.00 13.08
N SER A 102 9.24 24.06 14.07
CA SER A 102 9.61 24.58 15.39
C SER A 102 10.83 23.80 15.92
N ALA A 103 11.73 24.49 16.65
CA ALA A 103 12.92 23.88 17.28
C ALA A 103 12.58 22.63 18.12
N HIS A 104 11.35 22.54 18.62
CA HIS A 104 10.79 21.39 19.34
C HIS A 104 10.64 20.13 18.47
N GLN A 105 10.24 20.27 17.20
CA GLN A 105 10.12 19.14 16.26
C GLN A 105 11.49 18.70 15.71
N ALA A 106 12.42 19.63 15.54
CA ALA A 106 13.79 19.34 15.13
C ALA A 106 14.55 18.55 16.22
N ALA A 107 14.34 18.85 17.50
CA ALA A 107 14.95 18.16 18.63
C ALA A 107 14.52 16.70 18.80
N HIS A 108 13.37 16.30 18.20
CA HIS A 108 12.84 14.92 18.28
C HIS A 108 13.10 14.09 17.02
N GLY A 109 13.98 14.52 16.12
CA GLY A 109 14.43 13.73 14.96
C GLY A 109 13.36 13.51 13.87
N THR A 110 12.29 14.30 13.86
CA THR A 110 11.20 14.25 12.84
C THR A 110 11.46 15.19 11.67
N THR A 111 12.68 15.19 11.13
CA THR A 111 13.12 16.15 10.10
C THR A 111 12.77 15.78 8.66
N ARG A 112 11.93 14.78 8.42
CA ARG A 112 11.47 14.47 7.06
C ARG A 112 9.97 14.75 6.90
N ARG A 113 9.65 15.98 6.48
CA ARG A 113 8.34 16.32 5.90
C ARG A 113 8.24 15.95 4.41
N PHE A 114 9.26 15.27 3.90
CA PHE A 114 9.39 14.78 2.53
C PHE A 114 9.31 13.28 2.54
N GLY A 115 8.91 12.71 1.43
CA GLY A 115 8.83 11.28 1.24
C GLY A 115 7.50 10.85 0.63
N ALA A 116 7.35 9.57 0.43
CA ALA A 116 6.22 8.97 -0.25
C ALA A 116 4.86 9.41 0.28
N GLY A 117 4.68 9.48 1.60
CA GLY A 117 3.42 9.89 2.22
C GLY A 117 3.00 11.32 1.92
N SER A 118 3.96 12.27 1.94
CA SER A 118 3.69 13.66 1.57
C SER A 118 3.32 13.78 0.09
N ALA A 119 4.05 13.11 -0.79
CA ALA A 119 3.74 13.10 -2.22
C ALA A 119 2.39 12.41 -2.51
N ARG A 120 2.07 11.33 -1.80
CA ARG A 120 0.74 10.68 -1.89
C ARG A 120 -0.37 11.64 -1.46
N ASN A 121 -0.22 12.38 -0.35
CA ASN A 121 -1.21 13.39 0.06
C ASN A 121 -1.41 14.46 -0.99
N THR A 122 -0.32 15.00 -1.58
CA THR A 122 -0.43 15.99 -2.66
C THR A 122 -1.16 15.40 -3.87
N ALA A 123 -0.89 14.16 -4.24
CA ALA A 123 -1.58 13.49 -5.34
C ALA A 123 -3.09 13.37 -5.07
N THR A 124 -3.48 13.04 -3.84
CA THR A 124 -4.90 12.83 -3.48
C THR A 124 -5.74 14.10 -3.53
N GLU A 125 -5.14 15.30 -3.41
CA GLU A 125 -5.85 16.57 -3.51
C GLU A 125 -6.52 16.82 -4.87
N SER A 126 -6.04 16.15 -5.94
CA SER A 126 -6.60 16.22 -7.29
C SER A 126 -7.53 15.04 -7.62
N ILE A 127 -7.71 14.08 -6.72
CA ILE A 127 -8.49 12.88 -6.93
C ILE A 127 -9.89 13.05 -6.34
N THR A 128 -10.91 12.82 -7.19
CA THR A 128 -12.33 12.94 -6.82
C THR A 128 -13.08 11.60 -6.90
N THR A 129 -12.41 10.52 -7.27
CA THR A 129 -12.98 9.17 -7.37
C THR A 129 -13.31 8.56 -6.01
N ASP A 130 -14.14 7.50 -6.00
CA ASP A 130 -14.61 6.83 -4.77
C ASP A 130 -13.47 6.16 -4.02
N VAL A 131 -12.50 5.61 -4.74
CA VAL A 131 -11.33 4.92 -4.20
C VAL A 131 -10.04 5.51 -4.76
N ILE A 132 -9.04 5.63 -3.90
CA ILE A 132 -7.68 6.01 -4.25
C ILE A 132 -6.80 4.76 -4.12
N ALA A 133 -6.18 4.34 -5.21
CA ALA A 133 -5.19 3.26 -5.20
C ALA A 133 -3.78 3.87 -5.17
N PHE A 134 -2.92 3.37 -4.30
CA PHE A 134 -1.53 3.79 -4.15
C PHE A 134 -0.60 2.70 -4.66
N MET A 135 0.35 3.10 -5.50
CA MET A 135 1.40 2.23 -6.03
C MET A 135 2.73 2.97 -6.05
N ASP A 136 3.84 2.28 -5.79
CA ASP A 136 5.17 2.90 -5.81
C ASP A 136 5.70 3.07 -7.25
N ASP A 137 6.66 3.99 -7.45
CA ASP A 137 7.29 4.30 -8.74
C ASP A 137 8.14 3.16 -9.32
N ASP A 138 8.38 2.11 -8.53
CA ASP A 138 9.11 0.90 -8.90
C ASP A 138 8.24 -0.38 -8.83
N ALA A 139 6.92 -0.21 -8.89
CA ALA A 139 5.95 -1.29 -8.93
C ALA A 139 5.24 -1.33 -10.31
N GLU A 140 4.89 -2.53 -10.76
CA GLU A 140 4.20 -2.77 -12.02
C GLU A 140 2.94 -3.61 -11.75
N ALA A 141 1.76 -3.06 -12.02
CA ALA A 141 0.48 -3.68 -11.74
C ALA A 141 0.17 -4.83 -12.70
N ALA A 142 -0.45 -5.91 -12.21
CA ALA A 142 -1.07 -6.91 -13.04
C ALA A 142 -2.28 -6.31 -13.78
N PRO A 143 -2.65 -6.83 -14.98
CA PRO A 143 -3.74 -6.25 -15.77
C PRO A 143 -5.10 -6.19 -15.06
N ASP A 144 -5.36 -7.08 -14.13
CA ASP A 144 -6.59 -7.19 -13.35
C ASP A 144 -6.49 -6.61 -11.92
N TRP A 145 -5.41 -5.87 -11.62
CA TRP A 145 -5.12 -5.34 -10.28
C TRP A 145 -6.27 -4.52 -9.70
N ILE A 146 -6.80 -3.56 -10.47
CA ILE A 146 -7.93 -2.71 -10.04
C ILE A 146 -9.19 -3.54 -9.83
N GLU A 147 -9.48 -4.48 -10.72
CA GLU A 147 -10.62 -5.38 -10.58
C GLU A 147 -10.55 -6.20 -9.29
N GLN A 148 -9.37 -6.74 -8.96
CA GLN A 148 -9.17 -7.53 -7.75
C GLN A 148 -9.26 -6.70 -6.47
N LEU A 149 -8.86 -5.42 -6.49
CA LEU A 149 -9.06 -4.49 -5.38
C LEU A 149 -10.53 -4.13 -5.21
N THR A 150 -11.21 -3.74 -6.29
CA THR A 150 -12.58 -3.23 -6.24
C THR A 150 -13.61 -4.29 -5.85
N ARG A 151 -13.37 -5.56 -6.18
CA ARG A 151 -14.23 -6.68 -5.74
C ARG A 151 -14.40 -6.76 -4.21
N VAL A 152 -13.38 -6.39 -3.45
CA VAL A 152 -13.43 -6.45 -1.98
C VAL A 152 -14.28 -5.32 -1.41
N TYR A 153 -14.37 -4.18 -2.08
CA TYR A 153 -15.22 -3.05 -1.71
C TYR A 153 -16.72 -3.26 -1.98
N ALA A 154 -17.11 -4.42 -2.51
CA ALA A 154 -18.54 -4.79 -2.58
C ALA A 154 -19.18 -4.82 -1.18
N ASP A 155 -18.39 -5.06 -0.13
CA ASP A 155 -18.78 -4.83 1.25
C ASP A 155 -18.59 -3.34 1.60
N PRO A 156 -19.67 -2.60 1.92
CA PRO A 156 -19.59 -1.18 2.26
C PRO A 156 -18.80 -0.88 3.56
N GLU A 157 -18.67 -1.85 4.46
CA GLU A 157 -17.90 -1.71 5.69
C GLU A 157 -16.37 -1.73 5.44
N VAL A 158 -15.93 -2.19 4.26
CA VAL A 158 -14.53 -2.18 3.88
C VAL A 158 -14.11 -0.78 3.44
N VAL A 159 -13.17 -0.18 4.17
CA VAL A 159 -12.65 1.16 3.87
C VAL A 159 -11.26 1.15 3.23
N ALA A 160 -10.49 0.08 3.39
CA ALA A 160 -9.17 -0.06 2.78
C ALA A 160 -8.88 -1.50 2.35
N VAL A 161 -8.22 -1.64 1.20
CA VAL A 161 -7.83 -2.94 0.64
C VAL A 161 -6.37 -2.89 0.20
N GLY A 162 -5.57 -3.86 0.66
CA GLY A 162 -4.21 -4.07 0.18
C GLY A 162 -4.13 -5.29 -0.73
N GLY A 163 -3.25 -5.22 -1.70
CA GLY A 163 -2.90 -6.35 -2.55
C GLY A 163 -1.54 -6.94 -2.21
N ALA A 164 -1.05 -7.85 -3.07
CA ALA A 164 0.23 -8.52 -2.94
C ALA A 164 1.32 -7.84 -3.78
N PRO A 165 2.22 -7.04 -3.19
CA PRO A 165 3.42 -6.58 -3.88
C PRO A 165 4.45 -7.70 -3.91
N LEU A 166 4.51 -8.44 -5.02
CA LEU A 166 5.45 -9.54 -5.20
C LEU A 166 6.84 -9.02 -5.58
N PRO A 167 7.93 -9.54 -4.97
CA PRO A 167 9.27 -9.06 -5.27
C PRO A 167 9.70 -9.44 -6.69
N ARG A 168 10.19 -8.46 -7.45
CA ARG A 168 10.90 -8.62 -8.71
C ARG A 168 12.37 -8.26 -8.49
N TYR A 169 13.17 -9.27 -8.18
CA TYR A 169 14.59 -9.09 -7.90
C TYR A 169 15.38 -8.77 -9.17
N GLU A 170 16.24 -7.77 -9.10
CA GLU A 170 17.12 -7.37 -10.21
C GLU A 170 18.07 -8.51 -10.66
N THR A 171 18.69 -9.18 -9.67
CA THR A 171 19.68 -10.24 -9.92
C THR A 171 19.24 -11.61 -9.42
N GLY A 172 17.94 -11.79 -9.15
CA GLY A 172 17.40 -12.99 -8.54
C GLY A 172 17.44 -12.97 -7.01
N ARG A 173 16.64 -13.84 -6.36
CA ARG A 173 16.62 -13.99 -4.91
C ARG A 173 17.94 -14.60 -4.41
N PRO A 174 18.60 -13.99 -3.42
CA PRO A 174 19.75 -14.62 -2.79
C PRO A 174 19.37 -15.93 -2.10
N GLU A 175 20.16 -16.98 -2.25
CA GLU A 175 19.90 -18.31 -1.65
C GLU A 175 19.73 -18.28 -0.12
N TRP A 176 20.41 -17.34 0.52
CA TRP A 176 20.37 -17.16 1.97
C TRP A 176 19.15 -16.38 2.46
N PHE A 177 18.38 -15.72 1.55
CA PHE A 177 17.30 -14.82 1.95
C PHE A 177 15.98 -15.58 2.11
N PRO A 178 15.40 -15.66 3.33
CA PRO A 178 14.19 -16.41 3.58
C PRO A 178 12.93 -15.68 3.13
N THR A 179 11.96 -16.38 2.54
CA THR A 179 10.72 -15.84 1.95
C THR A 179 9.82 -15.12 2.95
N ASN A 180 9.83 -15.54 4.20
CA ASN A 180 9.07 -14.91 5.28
C ASN A 180 9.63 -13.54 5.71
N PHE A 181 10.76 -13.10 5.14
CA PHE A 181 11.35 -11.78 5.37
C PHE A 181 11.21 -10.83 4.17
N ASP A 182 10.43 -11.15 3.15
CA ASP A 182 10.23 -10.25 2.00
C ASP A 182 9.64 -8.87 2.39
N TRP A 183 9.00 -8.79 3.55
CA TRP A 183 8.57 -7.51 4.15
C TRP A 183 9.73 -6.52 4.35
N VAL A 184 10.98 -6.99 4.45
CA VAL A 184 12.19 -6.14 4.53
C VAL A 184 12.32 -5.26 3.29
N PHE A 185 11.81 -5.73 2.16
CA PHE A 185 11.80 -5.00 0.88
C PHE A 185 10.49 -4.23 0.62
N GLY A 186 9.52 -4.28 1.53
CA GLY A 186 8.18 -3.77 1.29
C GLY A 186 7.36 -4.68 0.36
N CYS A 187 7.64 -5.98 0.38
CA CYS A 187 6.96 -6.98 -0.44
C CYS A 187 6.07 -7.89 0.40
N ALA A 188 5.13 -8.55 -0.28
CA ALA A 188 4.35 -9.62 0.30
C ALA A 188 5.28 -10.77 0.72
N TYR A 189 4.98 -11.36 1.86
CA TYR A 189 5.84 -12.34 2.51
C TYR A 189 5.03 -13.57 2.95
N GLU A 190 5.71 -14.69 3.10
CA GLU A 190 5.09 -15.92 3.57
C GLU A 190 4.49 -15.73 4.97
N GLY A 191 3.20 -16.01 5.08
CA GLY A 191 2.39 -15.83 6.28
C GLY A 191 1.31 -14.76 6.16
N LEU A 192 1.27 -13.97 5.08
CA LEU A 192 0.09 -13.19 4.74
C LEU A 192 -1.08 -14.14 4.41
N PRO A 193 -2.34 -13.68 4.52
CA PRO A 193 -3.51 -14.48 4.16
C PRO A 193 -3.43 -15.02 2.72
N GLU A 194 -3.81 -16.30 2.53
CA GLU A 194 -3.87 -16.92 1.21
C GLU A 194 -5.20 -16.66 0.48
N THR A 195 -6.16 -16.07 1.18
CA THR A 195 -7.49 -15.67 0.68
C THR A 195 -7.78 -14.24 1.13
N VAL A 196 -8.86 -13.64 0.62
CA VAL A 196 -9.33 -12.33 1.09
C VAL A 196 -9.64 -12.41 2.58
N ALA A 197 -9.00 -11.55 3.37
CA ALA A 197 -9.16 -11.56 4.83
C ALA A 197 -8.82 -10.19 5.45
N PRO A 198 -9.33 -9.87 6.65
CA PRO A 198 -8.91 -8.69 7.39
C PRO A 198 -7.41 -8.70 7.69
N LEU A 199 -6.76 -7.52 7.57
CA LEU A 199 -5.35 -7.36 7.85
C LEU A 199 -5.09 -5.99 8.49
N ARG A 200 -4.39 -5.95 9.62
CA ARG A 200 -4.14 -4.70 10.38
C ARG A 200 -3.23 -3.69 9.67
N HIS A 201 -2.39 -4.15 8.75
CA HIS A 201 -1.38 -3.33 8.09
C HIS A 201 -1.24 -3.72 6.63
N LEU A 202 -1.54 -2.79 5.76
CA LEU A 202 -1.33 -2.91 4.32
C LEU A 202 0.07 -2.41 3.95
N ILE A 203 0.59 -2.91 2.83
CA ILE A 203 1.90 -2.51 2.31
C ILE A 203 1.70 -1.34 1.36
N GLY A 204 2.36 -0.20 1.64
CA GLY A 204 2.16 1.06 0.90
C GLY A 204 2.44 1.01 -0.59
N ALA A 205 3.23 0.02 -1.06
CA ALA A 205 3.49 -0.21 -2.49
C ALA A 205 2.27 -0.79 -3.25
N ASN A 206 1.24 -1.26 -2.52
CA ASN A 206 0.04 -1.85 -3.11
C ASN A 206 -1.13 -1.77 -2.13
N MET A 207 -1.75 -0.61 -2.03
CA MET A 207 -2.90 -0.40 -1.17
C MET A 207 -3.91 0.53 -1.81
N SER A 208 -5.17 0.44 -1.37
CA SER A 208 -6.22 1.37 -1.75
C SER A 208 -7.08 1.72 -0.55
N VAL A 209 -7.73 2.90 -0.61
CA VAL A 209 -8.57 3.41 0.49
C VAL A 209 -9.77 4.13 -0.12
N ARG A 210 -10.97 4.01 0.47
CA ARG A 210 -12.09 4.88 0.15
C ARG A 210 -11.69 6.34 0.41
N ARG A 211 -11.97 7.22 -0.55
CA ARG A 211 -11.53 8.62 -0.48
C ARG A 211 -12.09 9.34 0.76
N ASP A 212 -13.36 9.16 1.06
CA ASP A 212 -14.01 9.74 2.24
C ASP A 212 -13.37 9.27 3.56
N ALA A 213 -13.07 7.98 3.68
CA ALA A 213 -12.38 7.43 4.84
C ALA A 213 -10.94 7.95 4.97
N PHE A 214 -10.24 8.11 3.84
CA PHE A 214 -8.89 8.70 3.80
C PHE A 214 -8.90 10.16 4.26
N GLU A 215 -9.86 10.96 3.78
CA GLU A 215 -10.03 12.36 4.16
C GLU A 215 -10.43 12.48 5.65
N GLU A 216 -11.35 11.64 6.13
CA GLU A 216 -11.82 11.67 7.52
C GLU A 216 -10.69 11.42 8.53
N VAL A 217 -9.75 10.51 8.21
CA VAL A 217 -8.60 10.28 9.09
C VAL A 217 -7.43 11.23 8.83
N GLY A 218 -7.51 12.15 7.85
CA GLY A 218 -6.51 13.18 7.56
C GLY A 218 -5.30 12.68 6.78
N GLY A 219 -5.46 11.66 5.92
CA GLY A 219 -4.44 11.18 4.99
C GLY A 219 -3.21 10.55 5.65
N PHE A 220 -2.08 10.55 4.95
CA PHE A 220 -0.82 10.05 5.48
C PHE A 220 -0.20 11.04 6.47
N ILE A 221 0.28 10.54 7.61
CA ILE A 221 0.94 11.33 8.65
C ILE A 221 2.28 10.68 9.01
N GLY A 222 3.33 11.48 8.99
CA GLY A 222 4.69 11.02 9.28
C GLY A 222 5.54 10.85 8.03
N SER A 223 6.75 10.34 8.21
CA SER A 223 7.73 10.17 7.13
C SER A 223 8.18 8.73 6.93
N ASP A 224 8.14 7.93 7.98
CA ASP A 224 8.49 6.51 7.98
C ASP A 224 7.28 5.73 8.49
N PHE A 225 6.91 4.62 7.83
CA PHE A 225 5.74 3.79 8.18
C PHE A 225 4.41 4.57 8.15
N ASP A 226 4.27 5.46 7.19
CA ASP A 226 3.08 6.24 6.94
C ASP A 226 1.87 5.35 6.59
N ASP A 227 2.10 4.24 5.89
CA ASP A 227 1.13 3.18 5.61
C ASP A 227 0.60 2.50 6.89
N LEU A 228 1.50 2.11 7.81
CA LEU A 228 1.11 1.55 9.11
C LEU A 228 0.31 2.57 9.92
N ASN A 229 0.77 3.82 9.96
CA ASN A 229 0.09 4.91 10.68
C ASN A 229 -1.32 5.14 10.13
N LEU A 230 -1.48 5.18 8.81
CA LEU A 230 -2.78 5.30 8.16
C LEU A 230 -3.70 4.13 8.50
N CYS A 231 -3.25 2.89 8.34
CA CYS A 231 -4.03 1.69 8.67
C CYS A 231 -4.51 1.70 10.12
N MET A 232 -3.66 2.09 11.06
CA MET A 232 -4.04 2.14 12.48
C MET A 232 -5.10 3.21 12.76
N ARG A 233 -5.05 4.37 12.10
CA ARG A 233 -6.09 5.42 12.25
C ARG A 233 -7.40 5.00 11.60
N LEU A 234 -7.34 4.34 10.44
CA LEU A 234 -8.53 3.75 9.81
C LEU A 234 -9.16 2.70 10.73
N ALA A 235 -8.36 1.76 11.27
CA ALA A 235 -8.86 0.74 12.20
C ALA A 235 -9.45 1.36 13.49
N ALA A 236 -8.83 2.41 14.02
CA ALA A 236 -9.34 3.11 15.21
C ALA A 236 -10.67 3.82 14.95
N ARG A 237 -10.91 4.31 13.73
CA ARG A 237 -12.11 5.05 13.35
C ARG A 237 -13.24 4.14 12.86
N PHE A 238 -12.93 3.14 12.05
CA PHE A 238 -13.90 2.29 11.34
C PHE A 238 -13.95 0.84 11.84
N GLY A 239 -13.03 0.45 12.73
CA GLY A 239 -12.94 -0.91 13.27
C GLY A 239 -11.84 -1.75 12.63
N GLU A 240 -11.34 -2.76 13.35
CA GLU A 240 -10.25 -3.63 12.86
C GLU A 240 -10.67 -4.51 11.66
N GLN A 241 -11.98 -4.73 11.47
CA GLN A 241 -12.54 -5.52 10.38
C GLN A 241 -12.85 -4.68 9.11
N SER A 242 -12.44 -3.41 9.08
CA SER A 242 -12.66 -2.53 7.91
C SER A 242 -11.51 -2.51 6.91
N ILE A 243 -10.38 -3.15 7.24
CA ILE A 243 -9.17 -3.19 6.42
C ILE A 243 -8.92 -4.62 5.98
N TYR A 244 -8.84 -4.83 4.66
CA TYR A 244 -8.70 -6.15 4.06
C TYR A 244 -7.44 -6.28 3.22
N TYR A 245 -7.01 -7.52 3.07
CA TYR A 245 -5.97 -7.92 2.14
C TYR A 245 -6.53 -8.91 1.13
N THR A 246 -6.13 -8.78 -0.13
CA THR A 246 -6.38 -9.76 -1.18
C THR A 246 -5.07 -10.21 -1.83
N PRO A 247 -4.78 -11.52 -1.87
CA PRO A 247 -3.59 -12.04 -2.55
C PRO A 247 -3.67 -11.91 -4.08
N HIS A 248 -4.85 -11.59 -4.62
CA HIS A 248 -5.13 -11.57 -6.05
C HIS A 248 -4.81 -10.24 -6.71
N ALA A 249 -4.85 -9.12 -5.97
CA ALA A 249 -4.45 -7.81 -6.49
C ALA A 249 -2.91 -7.71 -6.48
N ILE A 250 -2.29 -8.07 -7.59
CA ILE A 250 -0.83 -8.23 -7.67
C ILE A 250 -0.18 -7.00 -8.27
N VAL A 251 0.90 -6.51 -7.64
CA VAL A 251 1.91 -5.66 -8.27
C VAL A 251 3.29 -6.32 -8.17
N ARG A 252 4.16 -6.09 -9.14
CA ARG A 252 5.56 -6.58 -9.16
C ARG A 252 6.48 -5.46 -8.70
N HIS A 253 6.89 -5.50 -7.43
CA HIS A 253 7.73 -4.47 -6.81
C HIS A 253 9.21 -4.77 -7.07
N TYR A 254 9.93 -3.82 -7.68
CA TYR A 254 11.35 -3.96 -8.02
C TYR A 254 12.23 -3.91 -6.77
N VAL A 255 13.11 -4.90 -6.67
CA VAL A 255 14.08 -4.99 -5.57
C VAL A 255 15.48 -4.88 -6.15
N PRO A 256 16.15 -3.72 -6.03
CA PRO A 256 17.48 -3.50 -6.58
C PRO A 256 18.55 -4.29 -5.83
N GLN A 257 19.66 -4.58 -6.52
CA GLN A 257 20.77 -5.39 -5.99
C GLN A 257 21.34 -4.86 -4.68
N GLU A 258 21.39 -3.54 -4.49
CA GLU A 258 21.89 -2.91 -3.27
C GLU A 258 21.08 -3.28 -2.01
N ARG A 259 19.82 -3.65 -2.19
CA ARG A 259 18.97 -4.14 -1.10
C ARG A 259 19.19 -5.62 -0.78
N LEU A 260 19.81 -6.39 -1.68
CA LEU A 260 20.04 -7.83 -1.55
C LEU A 260 21.29 -8.17 -0.72
N THR A 261 21.62 -7.35 0.27
CA THR A 261 22.81 -7.49 1.11
C THR A 261 22.44 -7.78 2.55
N TRP A 262 23.33 -8.54 3.26
CA TRP A 262 23.20 -8.77 4.70
C TRP A 262 23.08 -7.48 5.49
N ARG A 263 23.83 -6.44 5.11
CA ARG A 263 23.79 -5.13 5.76
C ARG A 263 22.40 -4.49 5.67
N TYR A 264 21.77 -4.53 4.48
CA TYR A 264 20.42 -4.01 4.29
C TYR A 264 19.41 -4.81 5.12
N PHE A 265 19.46 -6.14 5.05
CA PHE A 265 18.58 -7.05 5.79
C PHE A 265 18.61 -6.76 7.29
N TRP A 266 19.79 -6.72 7.90
CA TRP A 266 19.93 -6.49 9.35
C TRP A 266 19.44 -5.12 9.76
N ARG A 267 19.82 -4.09 9.01
CA ARG A 267 19.33 -2.74 9.28
C ARG A 267 17.80 -2.68 9.25
N ARG A 268 17.16 -3.26 8.23
CA ARG A 268 15.70 -3.26 8.11
C ARG A 268 15.07 -4.03 9.26
N CYS A 269 15.55 -5.22 9.60
CA CYS A 269 15.02 -6.00 10.72
C CYS A 269 15.05 -5.21 12.03
N TYR A 270 16.13 -4.50 12.32
CA TYR A 270 16.26 -3.72 13.54
C TYR A 270 15.44 -2.42 13.51
N PHE A 271 15.64 -1.57 12.49
CA PHE A 271 15.06 -0.23 12.49
C PHE A 271 13.55 -0.24 12.24
N VAL A 272 13.03 -1.11 11.38
CA VAL A 272 11.57 -1.24 11.17
C VAL A 272 10.86 -1.54 12.49
N ASN A 273 11.38 -2.50 13.24
CA ASN A 273 10.75 -2.91 14.49
C ASN A 273 10.93 -1.89 15.64
N ARG A 274 12.02 -1.10 15.62
CA ARG A 274 12.19 0.03 16.54
C ARG A 274 11.19 1.15 16.27
N GLU A 275 11.03 1.54 14.99
CA GLU A 275 10.16 2.65 14.61
C GLU A 275 8.66 2.29 14.70
N LYS A 276 8.28 1.04 14.46
CA LYS A 276 6.90 0.57 14.73
C LYS A 276 6.42 0.95 16.15
N ILE A 277 7.26 0.75 17.16
CA ILE A 277 6.95 1.11 18.55
C ILE A 277 6.66 2.61 18.70
N ARG A 278 7.38 3.45 17.94
CA ARG A 278 7.16 4.90 17.93
C ARG A 278 5.81 5.27 17.30
N VAL A 279 5.43 4.65 16.20
CA VAL A 279 4.14 4.86 15.53
C VAL A 279 2.99 4.47 16.47
N PHE A 280 3.06 3.30 17.13
CA PHE A 280 2.05 2.86 18.10
C PHE A 280 1.82 3.89 19.22
N ARG A 281 2.90 4.51 19.70
CA ARG A 281 2.82 5.56 20.71
C ARG A 281 2.11 6.82 20.20
N GLN A 282 2.41 7.26 18.99
CA GLN A 282 1.83 8.48 18.42
C GLN A 282 0.31 8.40 18.31
N ILE A 283 -0.22 7.21 18.11
CA ILE A 283 -1.66 6.95 17.93
C ILE A 283 -2.32 6.63 19.27
N GLY A 284 -1.56 6.50 20.38
CA GLY A 284 -2.12 6.14 21.69
C GLY A 284 -2.57 4.67 21.77
N ALA A 285 -2.28 3.85 20.76
CA ALA A 285 -2.61 2.44 20.78
C ALA A 285 -1.63 1.67 21.67
N ALA A 286 -2.15 0.84 22.57
CA ALA A 286 -1.34 -0.19 23.22
C ALA A 286 -0.80 -1.12 22.13
N ALA A 287 0.53 -1.28 22.08
CA ALA A 287 1.16 -2.20 21.13
C ALA A 287 0.71 -3.64 21.47
N ASN A 288 -0.43 -4.06 20.93
CA ASN A 288 -0.88 -5.42 21.07
C ASN A 288 -0.10 -6.29 20.06
N LEU A 289 1.06 -6.78 20.52
CA LEU A 289 1.97 -7.63 19.73
C LEU A 289 1.51 -9.09 19.65
N THR A 290 0.36 -9.45 20.23
CA THR A 290 -0.09 -10.84 20.32
C THR A 290 -0.29 -11.46 18.93
N ALA A 291 -0.93 -10.76 18.01
CA ALA A 291 -1.12 -11.23 16.65
C ALA A 291 0.21 -11.34 15.88
N GLU A 292 1.14 -10.40 16.11
CA GLU A 292 2.49 -10.44 15.52
C GLU A 292 3.32 -11.59 16.08
N VAL A 293 3.20 -11.88 17.38
CA VAL A 293 3.88 -13.03 18.02
C VAL A 293 3.32 -14.36 17.48
N GLU A 294 2.01 -14.50 17.38
CA GLU A 294 1.39 -15.71 16.81
C GLU A 294 1.75 -15.92 15.34
N PHE A 295 1.77 -14.83 14.57
CA PHE A 295 2.22 -14.86 13.19
C PHE A 295 3.67 -15.32 13.09
N VAL A 296 4.56 -14.67 13.87
CA VAL A 296 5.99 -15.00 13.93
C VAL A 296 6.18 -16.48 14.29
N LEU A 297 5.47 -16.99 15.30
CA LEU A 297 5.59 -18.38 15.72
C LEU A 297 5.13 -19.36 14.64
N ARG A 298 4.01 -19.10 13.96
CA ARG A 298 3.48 -19.98 12.92
C ARG A 298 4.34 -19.98 11.65
N ALA A 299 4.70 -18.80 11.14
CA ALA A 299 5.54 -18.66 9.96
C ALA A 299 6.95 -19.23 10.19
N LEU A 300 7.51 -19.01 11.39
CA LEU A 300 8.83 -19.50 11.74
C LEU A 300 8.89 -21.01 11.86
N THR A 301 7.92 -21.65 12.51
CA THR A 301 7.90 -23.11 12.65
C THR A 301 7.86 -23.80 11.29
N ARG A 302 6.97 -23.36 10.39
CA ARG A 302 6.84 -23.90 9.05
C ARG A 302 8.12 -23.75 8.24
N GLN A 303 8.69 -22.55 8.25
CA GLN A 303 9.93 -22.24 7.50
C GLN A 303 11.15 -22.93 8.10
N THR A 304 11.28 -23.00 9.41
CA THR A 304 12.39 -23.73 10.04
C THR A 304 12.41 -25.19 9.59
N VAL A 305 11.25 -25.86 9.62
CA VAL A 305 11.12 -27.25 9.12
C VAL A 305 11.48 -27.34 7.63
N THR A 306 11.02 -26.40 6.83
CA THR A 306 11.33 -26.35 5.37
C THR A 306 12.84 -26.19 5.14
N GLN A 307 13.49 -25.23 5.82
CA GLN A 307 14.93 -25.01 5.65
C GLN A 307 15.77 -26.18 6.18
N LEU A 308 15.36 -26.81 7.27
CA LEU A 308 16.02 -28.02 7.77
C LEU A 308 15.93 -29.19 6.77
N ARG A 309 14.76 -29.42 6.17
CA ARG A 309 14.57 -30.44 5.11
C ARG A 309 15.43 -30.14 3.89
N ARG A 310 15.48 -28.90 3.42
CA ARG A 310 16.31 -28.47 2.31
C ARG A 310 17.80 -28.64 2.63
N GLY A 311 18.21 -28.27 3.85
CA GLY A 311 19.59 -28.49 4.31
C GLY A 311 19.96 -29.97 4.39
N ALA A 312 19.07 -30.84 4.85
CA ALA A 312 19.25 -32.30 4.89
C ALA A 312 19.32 -32.89 3.45
N ALA A 313 18.63 -32.28 2.48
CA ALA A 313 18.72 -32.62 1.06
C ALA A 313 19.98 -32.05 0.37
N GLY A 314 20.85 -31.35 1.09
CA GLY A 314 22.08 -30.75 0.56
C GLY A 314 21.86 -29.52 -0.31
N GLU A 315 20.68 -28.86 -0.23
CA GLU A 315 20.40 -27.67 -1.02
C GLU A 315 21.28 -26.48 -0.60
N PRO A 316 21.95 -25.80 -1.54
CA PRO A 316 22.75 -24.61 -1.25
C PRO A 316 21.93 -23.52 -0.57
N GLY A 317 22.53 -22.84 0.40
CA GLY A 317 21.89 -21.68 1.05
C GLY A 317 20.90 -21.99 2.17
N ALA A 318 20.37 -23.22 2.30
CA ALA A 318 19.33 -23.55 3.29
C ALA A 318 19.76 -23.26 4.75
N LEU A 319 20.97 -23.66 5.14
CA LEU A 319 21.53 -23.36 6.47
C LEU A 319 21.80 -21.85 6.67
N ARG A 320 22.19 -21.15 5.60
CA ARG A 320 22.39 -19.68 5.64
C ARG A 320 21.03 -18.98 5.80
N ALA A 321 19.98 -19.44 5.12
CA ALA A 321 18.62 -18.92 5.27
C ALA A 321 18.10 -19.14 6.71
N LEU A 322 18.36 -20.30 7.31
CA LEU A 322 18.01 -20.58 8.71
C LEU A 322 18.75 -19.62 9.66
N GLY A 323 20.06 -19.41 9.44
CA GLY A 323 20.84 -18.43 10.19
C GLY A 323 20.33 -17.00 10.04
N ALA A 324 19.90 -16.62 8.81
CA ALA A 324 19.26 -15.33 8.53
C ALA A 324 17.96 -15.15 9.31
N MET A 325 17.11 -16.19 9.36
CA MET A 325 15.86 -16.16 10.13
C MET A 325 16.12 -15.90 11.61
N VAL A 326 17.03 -16.67 12.22
CA VAL A 326 17.37 -16.52 13.65
C VAL A 326 17.92 -15.11 13.93
N ALA A 327 18.86 -14.64 13.10
CA ALA A 327 19.42 -13.30 13.22
C ALA A 327 18.37 -12.21 13.03
N GLY A 328 17.50 -12.33 12.00
CA GLY A 328 16.44 -11.38 11.72
C GLY A 328 15.45 -11.23 12.88
N ILE A 329 15.06 -12.34 13.50
CA ILE A 329 14.19 -12.34 14.68
C ILE A 329 14.88 -11.69 15.88
N GLY A 330 16.11 -12.05 16.16
CA GLY A 330 16.89 -11.46 17.26
C GLY A 330 17.02 -9.94 17.08
N LEU A 331 17.27 -9.48 15.86
CA LEU A 331 17.35 -8.05 15.53
C LEU A 331 16.01 -7.34 15.63
N ALA A 332 14.93 -7.98 15.20
CA ALA A 332 13.57 -7.44 15.35
C ALA A 332 13.21 -7.29 16.84
N ALA A 333 13.49 -8.30 17.66
CA ALA A 333 13.28 -8.24 19.11
C ALA A 333 14.14 -7.15 19.77
N ALA A 334 15.41 -7.02 19.39
CA ALA A 334 16.31 -5.96 19.87
C ALA A 334 15.80 -4.57 19.47
N GLY A 335 15.32 -4.39 18.24
CA GLY A 335 14.70 -3.16 17.75
C GLY A 335 13.46 -2.77 18.58
N ASN A 336 12.55 -3.71 18.83
CA ASN A 336 11.36 -3.51 19.66
C ASN A 336 11.75 -3.13 21.10
N LEU A 337 12.69 -3.84 21.70
CA LEU A 337 13.17 -3.52 23.06
C LEU A 337 13.76 -2.11 23.12
N ARG A 338 14.61 -1.76 22.16
CA ARG A 338 15.20 -0.41 22.06
C ARG A 338 14.13 0.67 21.89
N GLY A 339 13.14 0.46 21.04
CA GLY A 339 12.01 1.38 20.87
C GLY A 339 11.23 1.60 22.16
N LYS A 340 10.99 0.54 22.95
CA LYS A 340 10.36 0.63 24.28
C LYS A 340 11.23 1.40 25.29
N LEU A 341 12.55 1.15 25.29
CA LEU A 341 13.48 1.88 26.17
C LEU A 341 13.54 3.37 25.80
N ASP A 342 13.63 3.71 24.52
CA ASP A 342 13.58 5.11 24.05
C ASP A 342 12.30 5.82 24.51
N GLN A 343 11.17 5.10 24.57
CA GLN A 343 9.91 5.64 25.10
C GLN A 343 9.95 5.93 26.60
N LEU A 344 10.56 5.03 27.38
CA LEU A 344 10.68 5.20 28.85
C LEU A 344 11.59 6.38 29.19
N LEU A 345 12.68 6.55 28.45
CA LEU A 345 13.63 7.65 28.63
C LEU A 345 13.04 9.00 28.23
N ALA A 346 12.18 9.06 27.21
CA ALA A 346 11.53 10.29 26.77
C ALA A 346 10.36 10.76 27.67
N ARG A 347 9.97 9.96 28.67
CA ARG A 347 8.96 10.32 29.70
C ARG A 347 9.57 10.94 30.96
N ARG A 348 10.88 10.91 31.08
CA ARG A 348 11.64 11.57 32.16
C ARG A 348 12.17 12.92 31.68
#